data_1aa8a8d39274562c855d2699a0c3f21b
#
_entry.id   1aa8a8d39274562c855d2699a0c3f21b
#
_cell.length_a   1.000
_cell.length_b   1.000
_cell.length_c   1.000
_cell.angle_alpha   90.00
_cell.angle_beta   90.00
_cell.angle_gamma   90.00
#
_symmetry.space_group_name_H-M   'P 1'
#
loop_
_entity.id
_entity.type
_entity.pdbx_description
1 polymer ?
#
loop_
_entity_poly.entity_id
_entity_poly.type
_entity_poly.pdbx_seq_one_letter_code
_entity_poly.pdbx_strand_id
1 'polypeptide(L)'
;MSDIRRIDPGPRLSEASVHGDRMYLSGMIPEDVSQDITGQVKQALAEIDALLAEGGSDKTRILSAVIWLKDIGDFAAMNAVWDAWVVPGQTPARATVQASLNDPKMLEIGRAHV
;
A
#
# COMPACT_ATOMS: atom_id res chain seq x y z
N MET A 1 -14.69 24.25 -7.80
CA MET A 1 -14.31 22.87 -8.18
C MET A 1 -12.83 22.67 -7.85
N SER A 2 -12.52 21.60 -7.16
CA SER A 2 -11.13 21.29 -6.84
C SER A 2 -10.45 20.58 -8.00
N ASP A 3 -9.21 20.94 -8.27
CA ASP A 3 -8.41 20.23 -9.26
C ASP A 3 -7.91 18.91 -8.72
N ILE A 4 -7.71 17.95 -9.59
CA ILE A 4 -7.08 16.68 -9.25
C ILE A 4 -5.58 16.84 -9.47
N ARG A 5 -4.80 16.63 -8.40
CA ARG A 5 -3.36 16.56 -8.49
C ARG A 5 -2.94 15.09 -8.64
N ARG A 6 -2.09 14.84 -9.61
CA ARG A 6 -1.61 13.49 -9.87
C ARG A 6 -0.13 13.40 -9.50
N ILE A 7 0.23 12.33 -8.81
CA ILE A 7 1.61 12.06 -8.41
C ILE A 7 2.17 10.98 -9.34
N ASP A 8 3.31 11.30 -9.95
CA ASP A 8 4.01 10.43 -10.90
C ASP A 8 3.08 9.83 -11.97
N PRO A 9 2.39 10.69 -12.76
CA PRO A 9 1.52 10.18 -13.81
C PRO A 9 2.35 9.51 -14.90
N GLY A 10 2.00 8.26 -15.19
CA GLY A 10 2.58 7.51 -16.31
C GLY A 10 1.56 7.39 -17.45
N PRO A 11 1.92 6.70 -18.54
CA PRO A 11 1.01 6.55 -19.68
C PRO A 11 -0.20 5.65 -19.38
N ARG A 12 -0.16 4.87 -18.30
CA ARG A 12 -1.23 3.96 -17.94
C ARG A 12 -1.91 4.32 -16.63
N LEU A 13 -1.14 4.75 -15.64
CA LEU A 13 -1.66 5.07 -14.31
C LEU A 13 -0.78 6.11 -13.62
N SER A 14 -1.33 6.75 -12.59
CA SER A 14 -0.59 7.58 -11.65
C SER A 14 -0.32 6.80 -10.38
N GLU A 15 0.77 7.09 -9.67
CA GLU A 15 1.06 6.45 -8.39
C GLU A 15 0.03 6.86 -7.33
N ALA A 16 -0.47 8.09 -7.41
CA ALA A 16 -1.54 8.56 -6.53
C ALA A 16 -2.32 9.68 -7.18
N SER A 17 -3.56 9.86 -6.72
CA SER A 17 -4.40 11.00 -7.08
C SER A 17 -4.85 11.71 -5.80
N VAL A 18 -4.74 13.04 -5.79
CA VAL A 18 -5.14 13.87 -4.67
C VAL A 18 -6.27 14.79 -5.12
N HIS A 19 -7.36 14.80 -4.37
CA HIS A 19 -8.51 15.65 -4.64
C HIS A 19 -9.06 16.19 -3.32
N GLY A 20 -8.99 17.49 -3.11
CA GLY A 20 -9.34 18.10 -1.84
C GLY A 20 -8.44 17.55 -0.72
N ASP A 21 -9.06 17.02 0.32
CA ASP A 21 -8.37 16.40 1.46
C ASP A 21 -8.27 14.87 1.34
N ARG A 22 -8.56 14.32 0.16
CA ARG A 22 -8.53 12.88 -0.12
C ARG A 22 -7.36 12.51 -1.00
N MET A 23 -6.77 11.34 -0.72
CA MET A 23 -5.68 10.79 -1.53
C MET A 23 -5.91 9.30 -1.77
N TYR A 24 -5.80 8.91 -3.03
CA TYR A 24 -5.99 7.53 -3.48
C TYR A 24 -4.69 7.05 -4.09
N LEU A 25 -4.11 6.01 -3.51
CA LEU A 25 -2.89 5.39 -4.02
C LEU A 25 -3.23 4.25 -4.98
N SER A 26 -2.38 4.02 -5.96
CA SER A 26 -2.42 2.76 -6.69
C SER A 26 -1.86 1.63 -5.83
N GLY A 27 -1.92 0.39 -6.30
CA GLY A 27 -1.37 -0.74 -5.57
C GLY A 27 0.15 -0.63 -5.51
N MET A 28 0.70 -0.62 -4.29
CA MET A 28 2.15 -0.59 -4.09
C MET A 28 2.71 -1.99 -4.13
N ILE A 29 3.68 -2.19 -4.99
CA ILE A 29 4.32 -3.48 -5.22
C ILE A 29 5.72 -3.47 -4.63
N PRO A 30 6.26 -4.65 -4.24
CA PRO A 30 7.64 -4.73 -3.82
C PRO A 30 8.58 -4.45 -4.98
N GLU A 31 9.59 -3.65 -4.74
CA GLU A 31 10.60 -3.33 -5.76
C GLU A 31 11.50 -4.53 -6.04
N ASP A 32 11.87 -5.27 -5.01
CA ASP A 32 12.71 -6.47 -5.09
C ASP A 32 11.90 -7.72 -4.77
N VAL A 33 11.45 -8.42 -5.80
CA VAL A 33 10.64 -9.63 -5.67
C VAL A 33 11.46 -10.88 -5.33
N SER A 34 12.80 -10.74 -5.18
CA SER A 34 13.64 -11.83 -4.68
C SER A 34 13.55 -12.01 -3.16
N GLN A 35 12.98 -11.03 -2.46
CA GLN A 35 12.76 -11.08 -1.03
C GLN A 35 11.64 -12.05 -0.67
N ASP A 36 11.63 -12.53 0.58
CA ASP A 36 10.53 -13.30 1.13
C ASP A 36 9.32 -12.41 1.40
N ILE A 37 8.23 -12.98 1.93
CA ILE A 37 7.01 -12.23 2.22
C ILE A 37 7.28 -11.06 3.17
N THR A 38 8.08 -11.27 4.20
CA THR A 38 8.44 -10.21 5.16
C THR A 38 9.12 -9.03 4.45
N GLY A 39 10.11 -9.31 3.62
CA GLY A 39 10.82 -8.28 2.86
C GLY A 39 9.94 -7.57 1.85
N GLN A 40 9.08 -8.29 1.14
CA GLN A 40 8.19 -7.71 0.16
C GLN A 40 7.14 -6.80 0.83
N VAL A 41 6.56 -7.20 1.95
CA VAL A 41 5.60 -6.36 2.68
C VAL A 41 6.27 -5.10 3.21
N LYS A 42 7.47 -5.20 3.77
CA LYS A 42 8.23 -4.02 4.23
C LYS A 42 8.44 -3.01 3.10
N GLN A 43 8.78 -3.48 1.91
CA GLN A 43 8.98 -2.60 0.75
C GLN A 43 7.69 -1.90 0.34
N ALA A 44 6.60 -2.65 0.24
CA ALA A 44 5.30 -2.08 -0.15
C ALA A 44 4.83 -1.02 0.86
N LEU A 45 4.98 -1.27 2.16
CA LEU A 45 4.61 -0.32 3.20
C LEU A 45 5.52 0.92 3.19
N ALA A 46 6.81 0.77 2.89
CA ALA A 46 7.72 1.91 2.72
C ALA A 46 7.33 2.79 1.53
N GLU A 47 6.88 2.20 0.43
CA GLU A 47 6.36 2.95 -0.72
C GLU A 47 5.09 3.72 -0.37
N ILE A 48 4.20 3.11 0.41
CA ILE A 48 3.01 3.80 0.91
C ILE A 48 3.41 5.01 1.77
N ASP A 49 4.34 4.84 2.70
CA ASP A 49 4.83 5.96 3.53
C ASP A 49 5.37 7.09 2.66
N ALA A 50 6.18 6.78 1.66
CA ALA A 50 6.79 7.77 0.77
C ALA A 50 5.74 8.54 -0.03
N LEU A 51 4.76 7.86 -0.60
CA LEU A 51 3.69 8.50 -1.36
C LEU A 51 2.77 9.35 -0.48
N LEU A 52 2.44 8.89 0.71
CA LEU A 52 1.64 9.66 1.65
C LEU A 52 2.35 10.96 2.03
N ALA A 53 3.66 10.90 2.31
CA ALA A 53 4.45 12.08 2.61
C ALA A 53 4.48 13.06 1.43
N GLU A 54 4.65 12.56 0.21
CA GLU A 54 4.64 13.37 -1.01
C GLU A 54 3.29 14.06 -1.20
N GLY A 55 2.20 13.40 -0.83
CA GLY A 55 0.84 13.96 -0.89
C GLY A 55 0.50 14.88 0.29
N GLY A 56 1.38 15.05 1.26
CA GLY A 56 1.15 15.90 2.43
C GLY A 56 0.41 15.17 3.56
N SER A 57 0.46 13.85 3.60
CA SER A 57 -0.21 13.03 4.60
C SER A 57 0.77 12.10 5.31
N ASP A 58 0.25 11.20 6.14
CA ASP A 58 1.02 10.17 6.82
C ASP A 58 0.14 8.96 7.17
N LYS A 59 0.76 7.89 7.64
CA LYS A 59 0.05 6.63 7.90
C LYS A 59 -0.99 6.70 9.03
N THR A 60 -0.95 7.71 9.88
CA THR A 60 -1.97 7.89 10.93
C THR A 60 -3.30 8.36 10.37
N ARG A 61 -3.33 8.78 9.11
CA ARG A 61 -4.51 9.32 8.44
C ARG A 61 -5.14 8.35 7.45
N ILE A 62 -4.60 7.15 7.30
CA ILE A 62 -5.16 6.16 6.40
C ILE A 62 -6.56 5.76 6.87
N LEU A 63 -7.53 5.85 5.98
CA LEU A 63 -8.93 5.49 6.25
C LEU A 63 -9.16 4.01 5.96
N SER A 64 -8.65 3.53 4.84
CA SER A 64 -8.79 2.13 4.44
C SER A 64 -7.56 1.61 3.74
N ALA A 65 -7.31 0.34 3.89
CA ALA A 65 -6.23 -0.37 3.21
C ALA A 65 -6.71 -1.73 2.74
N VAL A 66 -6.18 -2.19 1.62
CA VAL A 66 -6.40 -3.55 1.12
C VAL A 66 -5.04 -4.16 0.85
N ILE A 67 -4.86 -5.40 1.27
CA ILE A 67 -3.66 -6.18 0.97
C ILE A 67 -4.08 -7.41 0.18
N TRP A 68 -3.43 -7.61 -0.96
CA TRP A 68 -3.58 -8.81 -1.78
C TRP A 68 -2.36 -9.70 -1.57
N LEU A 69 -2.59 -10.92 -1.12
CA LEU A 69 -1.54 -11.93 -0.94
C LEU A 69 -1.67 -13.00 -2.03
N LYS A 70 -0.56 -13.40 -2.60
CA LYS A 70 -0.52 -14.52 -3.52
C LYS A 70 -0.96 -15.82 -2.83
N ASP A 71 -0.55 -15.99 -1.57
CA ASP A 71 -0.90 -17.14 -0.73
C ASP A 71 -1.42 -16.61 0.61
N ILE A 72 -2.67 -16.94 0.94
CA ILE A 72 -3.26 -16.53 2.21
C ILE A 72 -2.54 -17.15 3.41
N GLY A 73 -1.78 -18.21 3.21
CA GLY A 73 -0.90 -18.78 4.24
C GLY A 73 0.16 -17.82 4.75
N ASP A 74 0.47 -16.75 4.01
CA ASP A 74 1.39 -15.70 4.43
C ASP A 74 0.75 -14.64 5.35
N PHE A 75 -0.50 -14.83 5.75
CA PHE A 75 -1.26 -13.86 6.53
C PHE A 75 -0.57 -13.49 7.84
N ALA A 76 -0.11 -14.48 8.60
CA ALA A 76 0.55 -14.24 9.88
C ALA A 76 1.88 -13.48 9.71
N ALA A 77 2.68 -13.84 8.72
CA ALA A 77 3.95 -13.16 8.43
C ALA A 77 3.72 -11.71 7.99
N MET A 78 2.72 -11.48 7.14
CA MET A 78 2.31 -10.14 6.72
C MET A 78 1.84 -9.32 7.93
N ASN A 79 1.01 -9.87 8.78
CA ASN A 79 0.50 -9.19 9.96
C ASN A 79 1.63 -8.81 10.93
N ALA A 80 2.68 -9.61 11.06
CA ALA A 80 3.81 -9.27 11.91
C ALA A 80 4.49 -7.96 11.45
N VAL A 81 4.64 -7.79 10.13
CA VAL A 81 5.19 -6.55 9.56
C VAL A 81 4.21 -5.39 9.72
N TRP A 82 2.95 -5.62 9.42
CA TRP A 82 1.88 -4.64 9.55
C TRP A 82 1.77 -4.10 10.98
N ASP A 83 1.75 -4.99 11.98
CA ASP A 83 1.63 -4.62 13.38
C ASP A 83 2.79 -3.73 13.86
N ALA A 84 3.99 -3.97 13.34
CA ALA A 84 5.16 -3.13 13.63
C ALA A 84 5.12 -1.78 12.89
N TRP A 85 4.37 -1.68 11.81
CA TRP A 85 4.30 -0.48 10.95
C TRP A 85 3.20 0.49 11.37
N VAL A 86 2.02 -0.01 11.76
CA VAL A 86 0.90 0.85 12.16
C VAL A 86 1.17 1.56 13.48
N VAL A 87 0.49 2.69 13.70
CA VAL A 87 0.56 3.42 14.96
C VAL A 87 -0.59 2.93 15.86
N PRO A 88 -0.31 2.45 17.08
CA PRO A 88 -1.36 2.02 17.99
C PRO A 88 -2.42 3.09 18.23
N GLY A 89 -3.67 2.69 18.18
CA GLY A 89 -4.81 3.60 18.31
C GLY A 89 -5.20 4.34 17.03
N GLN A 90 -4.42 4.20 15.95
CA GLN A 90 -4.64 4.91 14.69
C GLN A 90 -4.58 3.96 13.50
N THR A 91 -5.02 2.73 13.70
CA THR A 91 -5.04 1.72 12.65
C THR A 91 -6.20 1.95 11.69
N PRO A 92 -5.99 1.77 10.38
CA PRO A 92 -7.06 1.92 9.40
C PRO A 92 -7.99 0.71 9.37
N ALA A 93 -9.15 0.89 8.77
CA ALA A 93 -9.95 -0.25 8.33
C ALA A 93 -9.16 -1.01 7.26
N ARG A 94 -9.16 -2.34 7.32
CA ARG A 94 -8.34 -3.15 6.40
C ARG A 94 -9.07 -4.41 5.96
N ALA A 95 -8.86 -4.80 4.72
CA ALA A 95 -9.21 -6.12 4.20
C ALA A 95 -7.95 -6.79 3.62
N THR A 96 -7.85 -8.09 3.79
CA THR A 96 -6.77 -8.90 3.20
C THR A 96 -7.39 -10.06 2.45
N VAL A 97 -6.99 -10.23 1.19
CA VAL A 97 -7.53 -11.27 0.32
C VAL A 97 -6.41 -11.98 -0.42
N GLN A 98 -6.68 -13.20 -0.85
CA GLN A 98 -5.80 -13.94 -1.74
C GLN A 98 -6.15 -13.61 -3.18
N ALA A 99 -5.14 -13.39 -4.01
CA ALA A 99 -5.32 -13.10 -5.43
C ALA A 99 -4.12 -13.56 -6.24
N SER A 100 -4.35 -13.83 -7.52
CA SER A 100 -3.27 -14.00 -8.48
C SER A 100 -2.69 -12.63 -8.80
N LEU A 101 -1.37 -12.53 -8.79
CA LEU A 101 -0.65 -11.30 -9.07
C LEU A 101 0.04 -11.39 -10.43
N ASN A 102 0.41 -10.24 -10.98
CA ASN A 102 0.92 -10.17 -12.37
C ASN A 102 2.38 -10.63 -12.54
N ASP A 103 3.12 -10.85 -11.44
CA ASP A 103 4.47 -11.38 -11.44
C ASP A 103 4.48 -12.64 -10.55
N PRO A 104 4.96 -13.81 -11.04
CA PRO A 104 4.95 -15.04 -10.23
C PRO A 104 5.82 -14.99 -8.97
N LYS A 105 6.77 -14.05 -8.90
CA LYS A 105 7.61 -13.84 -7.72
C LYS A 105 7.04 -12.82 -6.74
N MET A 106 6.03 -12.08 -7.14
CA MET A 106 5.37 -11.09 -6.28
C MET A 106 4.44 -11.81 -5.32
N LEU A 107 4.64 -11.61 -4.04
CA LEU A 107 3.87 -12.30 -2.98
C LEU A 107 2.80 -11.42 -2.37
N GLU A 108 2.86 -10.09 -2.60
CA GLU A 108 1.97 -9.14 -1.95
C GLU A 108 1.83 -7.86 -2.78
N ILE A 109 0.65 -7.22 -2.70
CA ILE A 109 0.40 -5.84 -3.14
C ILE A 109 -0.35 -5.16 -2.02
N GLY A 110 0.05 -3.94 -1.66
CA GLY A 110 -0.64 -3.13 -0.66
C GLY A 110 -1.22 -1.86 -1.28
N ARG A 111 -2.40 -1.46 -0.82
CA ARG A 111 -3.06 -0.23 -1.25
C ARG A 111 -3.69 0.47 -0.06
N ALA A 112 -3.53 1.80 0.01
CA ALA A 112 -4.08 2.61 1.09
C ALA A 112 -4.72 3.88 0.54
N HIS A 113 -5.74 4.36 1.25
CA HIS A 113 -6.42 5.62 0.93
C HIS A 113 -6.56 6.48 2.17
N VAL A 114 -6.33 7.74 2.02
CA VAL A 114 -6.52 8.76 3.06
C VAL A 114 -7.60 9.77 2.68
#